data_e1c70cfa0be858f7d3b8db2193c7e3ef
#
_entry.id   e1c70cfa0be858f7d3b8db2193c7e3ef
#
_cell.length_a   1.000
_cell.length_b   1.000
_cell.length_c   1.000
_cell.angle_alpha   90.00
_cell.angle_beta   90.00
_cell.angle_gamma   90.00
#
_symmetry.space_group_name_H-M   'P 1'
#
loop_
_entity.id
_entity.type
_entity.pdbx_description
1 polymer ?
#
loop_
_entity_poly.entity_id
_entity_poly.type
_entity_poly.pdbx_seq_one_letter_code
_entity_poly.pdbx_strand_id
1 'polypeptide(L)'
;AAWMIVWCGILDVMDGLAARLLNATSPFGAEFDSMADLVSFGVAPAIIMMNALIYVADIQKYSNEFWIISISVSAFVLAGALRLARYNITSDIPIKGWFTGLPITGAGGGLAATAIILLIRYQEQLDIEQITTFISSFMMILTVCMVSTFKFPKMMKRDGIYINSFQAINFIVSCYCAVTRSYPEFLFSMGLFLLISGTIAGFFAKVDQNN
;
A
#
# COMPACT_ATOMS: atom_id res chain seq x y z
N ALA A 1 16.72 0.96 0.77
CA ALA A 1 15.65 0.96 1.76
C ALA A 1 14.29 0.62 1.13
N ALA A 2 13.80 1.34 0.08
CA ALA A 2 12.46 1.13 -0.49
C ALA A 2 12.22 -0.30 -1.03
N TRP A 3 13.20 -0.93 -1.66
CA TRP A 3 13.11 -2.35 -2.05
C TRP A 3 12.91 -3.30 -0.87
N MET A 4 13.39 -2.94 0.33
CA MET A 4 13.13 -3.74 1.54
C MET A 4 11.66 -3.70 1.93
N ILE A 5 10.97 -2.56 1.72
CA ILE A 5 9.52 -2.46 1.97
C ILE A 5 8.74 -3.37 0.99
N VAL A 6 9.16 -3.41 -0.29
CA VAL A 6 8.56 -4.34 -1.27
C VAL A 6 8.73 -5.78 -0.81
N TRP A 7 9.92 -6.14 -0.30
CA TRP A 7 10.18 -7.46 0.29
C TRP A 7 9.32 -7.75 1.51
N CYS A 8 9.15 -6.76 2.42
CA CYS A 8 8.22 -6.92 3.55
C CYS A 8 6.82 -7.27 3.07
N GLY A 9 6.33 -6.63 1.98
CA GLY A 9 5.01 -6.95 1.42
C GLY A 9 4.90 -8.38 0.87
N ILE A 10 5.97 -8.91 0.28
CA ILE A 10 5.99 -10.31 -0.17
C ILE A 10 6.01 -11.27 1.02
N LEU A 11 6.81 -10.98 2.03
CA LEU A 11 6.93 -11.81 3.24
C LEU A 11 5.63 -11.82 4.03
N ASP A 12 4.95 -10.68 4.16
CA ASP A 12 3.63 -10.56 4.80
C ASP A 12 2.57 -11.48 4.14
N VAL A 13 2.55 -11.54 2.81
CA VAL A 13 1.66 -12.47 2.10
C VAL A 13 2.04 -13.93 2.39
N MET A 14 3.34 -14.23 2.51
CA MET A 14 3.84 -15.59 2.75
C MET A 14 3.58 -16.05 4.17
N ASP A 15 3.79 -15.21 5.18
CA ASP A 15 3.56 -15.58 6.59
C ASP A 15 2.07 -15.74 6.91
N GLY A 16 1.21 -14.86 6.37
CA GLY A 16 -0.23 -15.02 6.46
C GLY A 16 -0.75 -16.30 5.77
N LEU A 17 -0.09 -16.73 4.68
CA LEU A 17 -0.39 -18.01 4.04
C LEU A 17 0.09 -19.19 4.90
N ALA A 18 1.31 -19.13 5.42
CA ALA A 18 1.91 -20.15 6.26
C ALA A 18 1.11 -20.36 7.55
N ALA A 19 0.71 -19.30 8.24
CA ALA A 19 -0.11 -19.36 9.45
C ALA A 19 -1.44 -20.09 9.21
N ARG A 20 -2.09 -19.84 8.07
CA ARG A 20 -3.33 -20.53 7.68
C ARG A 20 -3.12 -22.01 7.35
N LEU A 21 -2.06 -22.33 6.61
CA LEU A 21 -1.74 -23.72 6.23
C LEU A 21 -1.37 -24.59 7.44
N LEU A 22 -0.68 -23.98 8.41
CA LEU A 22 -0.24 -24.68 9.63
C LEU A 22 -1.28 -24.66 10.76
N ASN A 23 -2.45 -24.01 10.56
CA ASN A 23 -3.46 -23.77 11.60
C ASN A 23 -2.86 -23.10 12.86
N ALA A 24 -1.85 -22.26 12.69
CA ALA A 24 -1.08 -21.59 13.76
C ALA A 24 -1.54 -20.14 14.00
N THR A 25 -2.83 -19.87 13.84
CA THR A 25 -3.40 -18.53 14.07
C THR A 25 -3.70 -18.34 15.55
N SER A 26 -3.34 -17.15 16.09
CA SER A 26 -3.66 -16.76 17.47
C SER A 26 -4.10 -15.30 17.53
N PRO A 27 -4.91 -14.89 18.53
CA PRO A 27 -5.28 -13.48 18.71
C PRO A 27 -4.05 -12.59 18.90
N PHE A 28 -3.07 -13.00 19.66
CA PHE A 28 -1.81 -12.28 19.84
C PHE A 28 -1.05 -12.09 18.53
N GLY A 29 -0.98 -13.17 17.71
CA GLY A 29 -0.33 -13.11 16.38
C GLY A 29 -1.00 -12.08 15.47
N ALA A 30 -2.32 -11.99 15.46
CA ALA A 30 -3.07 -11.05 14.64
C ALA A 30 -2.83 -9.58 15.06
N GLU A 31 -2.75 -9.30 16.35
CA GLU A 31 -2.43 -7.96 16.85
C GLU A 31 -0.96 -7.58 16.59
N PHE A 32 -0.06 -8.54 16.75
CA PHE A 32 1.36 -8.34 16.45
C PHE A 32 1.61 -8.07 14.98
N ASP A 33 0.93 -8.80 14.10
CA ASP A 33 0.92 -8.62 12.65
C ASP A 33 0.47 -7.20 12.27
N SER A 34 -0.63 -6.73 12.88
CA SER A 34 -1.12 -5.35 12.68
C SER A 34 -0.09 -4.29 13.09
N MET A 35 0.67 -4.52 14.17
CA MET A 35 1.75 -3.61 14.59
C MET A 35 2.92 -3.66 13.61
N ALA A 36 3.31 -4.85 13.15
CA ALA A 36 4.36 -5.04 12.16
C ALA A 36 4.00 -4.37 10.83
N ASP A 37 2.74 -4.51 10.40
CA ASP A 37 2.18 -3.86 9.23
C ASP A 37 2.25 -2.33 9.32
N LEU A 38 1.87 -1.76 10.47
CA LEU A 38 1.95 -0.31 10.67
C LEU A 38 3.38 0.21 10.56
N VAL A 39 4.35 -0.51 11.12
CA VAL A 39 5.76 -0.12 11.03
C VAL A 39 6.28 -0.29 9.60
N SER A 40 6.05 -1.43 8.98
CA SER A 40 6.61 -1.78 7.68
C SER A 40 5.99 -1.01 6.51
N PHE A 41 4.67 -0.77 6.56
CA PHE A 41 3.91 -0.19 5.45
C PHE A 41 3.30 1.18 5.77
N GLY A 42 3.32 1.62 7.02
CA GLY A 42 2.94 2.97 7.43
C GLY A 42 4.17 3.84 7.67
N VAL A 43 4.92 3.54 8.72
CA VAL A 43 6.01 4.38 9.22
C VAL A 43 7.23 4.35 8.27
N ALA A 44 7.68 3.18 7.86
CA ALA A 44 8.89 3.06 7.03
C ALA A 44 8.77 3.78 5.68
N PRO A 45 7.71 3.57 4.85
CA PRO A 45 7.57 4.31 3.61
C PRO A 45 7.39 5.81 3.82
N ALA A 46 6.71 6.25 4.89
CA ALA A 46 6.55 7.67 5.21
C ALA A 46 7.90 8.36 5.49
N ILE A 47 8.74 7.75 6.35
CA ILE A 47 10.06 8.29 6.67
C ILE A 47 10.98 8.27 5.45
N ILE A 48 10.97 7.19 4.67
CA ILE A 48 11.83 7.08 3.48
C ILE A 48 11.38 8.07 2.41
N MET A 49 10.07 8.25 2.21
CA MET A 49 9.51 9.24 1.28
C MET A 49 9.91 10.67 1.66
N MET A 50 9.75 11.02 2.95
CA MET A 50 10.15 12.33 3.45
C MET A 50 11.64 12.60 3.20
N ASN A 51 12.51 11.64 3.56
CA ASN A 51 13.95 11.79 3.34
C ASN A 51 14.32 11.82 1.85
N ALA A 52 13.65 11.03 1.01
CA ALA A 52 13.89 11.04 -0.43
C ALA A 52 13.53 12.39 -1.06
N LEU A 53 12.39 12.99 -0.66
CA LEU A 53 11.97 14.31 -1.15
C LEU A 53 12.92 15.42 -0.67
N ILE A 54 13.31 15.40 0.60
CA ILE A 54 14.28 16.37 1.14
C ILE A 54 15.61 16.27 0.37
N TYR A 55 16.08 15.05 0.08
CA TYR A 55 17.34 14.83 -0.63
C TYR A 55 17.25 15.20 -2.12
N VAL A 56 16.19 14.78 -2.82
CA VAL A 56 16.04 15.00 -4.27
C VAL A 56 15.70 16.45 -4.59
N ALA A 57 14.84 17.07 -3.78
CA ALA A 57 14.37 18.42 -4.00
C ALA A 57 15.15 19.51 -3.20
N ASP A 58 16.23 19.12 -2.52
CA ASP A 58 17.05 20.02 -1.67
C ASP A 58 16.19 20.93 -0.76
N ILE A 59 15.16 20.35 -0.16
CA ILE A 59 14.18 21.10 0.61
C ILE A 59 14.79 21.55 1.92
N GLN A 60 14.78 22.86 2.14
CA GLN A 60 15.25 23.44 3.38
C GLN A 60 14.30 23.11 4.54
N LYS A 61 14.87 22.77 5.71
CA LYS A 61 14.10 22.56 6.93
C LYS A 61 13.27 23.79 7.27
N TYR A 62 12.02 23.57 7.64
CA TYR A 62 11.04 24.58 8.02
C TYR A 62 10.54 25.47 6.85
N SER A 63 10.82 25.11 5.59
CA SER A 63 10.16 25.73 4.44
C SER A 63 8.68 25.31 4.36
N ASN A 64 7.90 25.98 3.52
CA ASN A 64 6.50 25.60 3.30
C ASN A 64 6.38 24.19 2.72
N GLU A 65 7.25 23.83 1.80
CA GLU A 65 7.34 22.49 1.18
C GLU A 65 7.63 21.42 2.23
N PHE A 66 8.56 21.69 3.14
CA PHE A 66 8.86 20.79 4.27
C PHE A 66 7.62 20.49 5.12
N TRP A 67 6.82 21.52 5.42
CA TRP A 67 5.61 21.32 6.21
C TRP A 67 4.52 20.58 5.43
N ILE A 68 4.35 20.84 4.15
CA ILE A 68 3.40 20.12 3.28
C ILE A 68 3.73 18.63 3.24
N ILE A 69 5.00 18.28 3.02
CA ILE A 69 5.46 16.88 3.01
C ILE A 69 5.24 16.26 4.39
N SER A 70 5.68 16.93 5.46
CA SER A 70 5.57 16.41 6.83
C SER A 70 4.12 16.11 7.21
N ILE A 71 3.18 16.97 6.85
CA ILE A 71 1.75 16.76 7.06
C ILE A 71 1.25 15.57 6.25
N SER A 72 1.63 15.49 4.96
CA SER A 72 1.18 14.41 4.07
C SER A 72 1.65 13.04 4.54
N VAL A 73 2.93 12.89 4.91
CA VAL A 73 3.47 11.60 5.38
C VAL A 73 2.95 11.24 6.77
N SER A 74 2.74 12.23 7.66
CA SER A 74 2.15 11.99 8.99
C SER A 74 0.69 11.57 8.87
N ALA A 75 -0.08 12.20 8.00
CA ALA A 75 -1.46 11.82 7.71
C ALA A 75 -1.56 10.39 7.16
N PHE A 76 -0.60 9.98 6.30
CA PHE A 76 -0.52 8.63 5.79
C PHE A 76 -0.33 7.58 6.89
N VAL A 77 0.58 7.83 7.84
CA VAL A 77 0.81 6.94 9.01
C VAL A 77 -0.44 6.83 9.88
N LEU A 78 -1.06 7.98 10.20
CA LEU A 78 -2.29 8.02 11.00
C LEU A 78 -3.44 7.28 10.32
N ALA A 79 -3.59 7.45 9.01
CA ALA A 79 -4.61 6.74 8.22
C ALA A 79 -4.37 5.22 8.24
N GLY A 80 -3.12 4.79 8.15
CA GLY A 80 -2.72 3.39 8.29
C GLY A 80 -3.12 2.82 9.65
N ALA A 81 -2.81 3.53 10.74
CA ALA A 81 -3.18 3.13 12.09
C ALA A 81 -4.70 3.05 12.29
N LEU A 82 -5.44 4.07 11.84
CA LEU A 82 -6.91 4.09 11.90
C LEU A 82 -7.54 2.94 11.09
N ARG A 83 -6.97 2.65 9.91
CA ARG A 83 -7.43 1.54 9.08
C ARG A 83 -7.23 0.20 9.77
N LEU A 84 -6.06 -0.06 10.36
CA LEU A 84 -5.77 -1.30 11.07
C LEU A 84 -6.68 -1.47 12.30
N ALA A 85 -6.84 -0.41 13.11
CA ALA A 85 -7.75 -0.41 14.23
C ALA A 85 -9.20 -0.73 13.80
N ARG A 86 -9.69 -0.09 12.72
CA ARG A 86 -11.02 -0.40 12.17
C ARG A 86 -11.13 -1.84 11.71
N TYR A 87 -10.10 -2.36 11.02
CA TYR A 87 -10.09 -3.74 10.54
C TYR A 87 -10.16 -4.74 11.70
N ASN A 88 -9.40 -4.54 12.78
CA ASN A 88 -9.40 -5.43 13.94
C ASN A 88 -10.77 -5.47 14.65
N ILE A 89 -11.46 -4.34 14.77
CA ILE A 89 -12.80 -4.29 15.37
C ILE A 89 -13.86 -4.93 14.46
N THR A 90 -13.72 -4.83 13.13
CA THR A 90 -14.73 -5.32 12.17
C THR A 90 -14.43 -6.71 11.62
N SER A 91 -13.32 -7.34 12.02
CA SER A 91 -12.91 -8.67 11.55
C SER A 91 -13.91 -9.78 11.85
N ASP A 92 -14.70 -9.61 12.92
CA ASP A 92 -15.73 -10.58 13.35
C ASP A 92 -16.99 -10.58 12.43
N ILE A 93 -17.13 -9.58 11.55
CA ILE A 93 -18.23 -9.49 10.58
C ILE A 93 -17.63 -9.57 9.16
N PRO A 94 -17.25 -10.75 8.67
CA PRO A 94 -16.56 -10.86 7.40
C PRO A 94 -17.50 -10.57 6.25
N ILE A 95 -17.32 -9.42 5.59
CA ILE A 95 -17.87 -9.21 4.25
C ILE A 95 -17.07 -10.10 3.31
N LYS A 96 -17.66 -11.23 2.88
CA LYS A 96 -16.99 -12.21 2.02
C LYS A 96 -16.35 -11.54 0.80
N GLY A 97 -15.02 -11.64 0.71
CA GLY A 97 -14.28 -11.25 -0.50
C GLY A 97 -13.90 -9.78 -0.64
N TRP A 98 -14.22 -8.89 0.31
CA TRP A 98 -13.94 -7.46 0.23
C TRP A 98 -13.25 -6.93 1.47
N PHE A 99 -12.31 -5.98 1.26
CA PHE A 99 -11.77 -5.12 2.31
C PHE A 99 -12.50 -3.78 2.32
N THR A 100 -12.66 -3.17 3.48
CA THR A 100 -13.11 -1.79 3.60
C THR A 100 -11.90 -0.87 3.67
N GLY A 101 -11.74 -0.01 2.68
CA GLY A 101 -10.56 0.84 2.50
C GLY A 101 -9.38 0.12 1.86
N LEU A 102 -8.43 0.90 1.31
CA LEU A 102 -7.22 0.39 0.69
C LEU A 102 -6.35 -0.36 1.72
N PRO A 103 -5.89 -1.59 1.46
CA PRO A 103 -4.96 -2.30 2.35
C PRO A 103 -3.67 -1.51 2.56
N ILE A 104 -3.15 -1.47 3.82
CA ILE A 104 -1.90 -0.75 4.14
C ILE A 104 -0.70 -1.36 3.42
N THR A 105 -0.67 -2.69 3.26
CA THR A 105 0.34 -3.41 2.46
C THR A 105 0.35 -2.93 1.01
N GLY A 106 -0.84 -2.74 0.41
CA GLY A 106 -0.96 -2.21 -0.96
C GLY A 106 -0.56 -0.74 -1.06
N ALA A 107 -0.97 0.09 -0.09
CA ALA A 107 -0.63 1.51 -0.06
C ALA A 107 0.87 1.74 0.19
N GLY A 108 1.43 1.15 1.25
CA GLY A 108 2.82 1.34 1.68
C GLY A 108 3.80 0.44 0.94
N GLY A 109 3.54 -0.87 0.92
CA GLY A 109 4.41 -1.87 0.30
C GLY A 109 4.38 -1.85 -1.22
N GLY A 110 3.20 -1.67 -1.81
CA GLY A 110 3.03 -1.60 -3.26
C GLY A 110 3.30 -0.19 -3.81
N LEU A 111 2.43 0.76 -3.53
CA LEU A 111 2.40 2.07 -4.18
C LEU A 111 3.44 3.05 -3.65
N ALA A 112 3.51 3.29 -2.33
CA ALA A 112 4.45 4.26 -1.78
C ALA A 112 5.92 3.82 -1.96
N ALA A 113 6.24 2.55 -1.70
CA ALA A 113 7.60 2.04 -1.86
C ALA A 113 8.09 2.12 -3.31
N THR A 114 7.24 1.75 -4.28
CA THR A 114 7.60 1.83 -5.71
C THR A 114 7.67 3.27 -6.20
N ALA A 115 6.81 4.18 -5.71
CA ALA A 115 6.91 5.62 -5.99
C ALA A 115 8.25 6.20 -5.51
N ILE A 116 8.74 5.81 -4.34
CA ILE A 116 10.07 6.21 -3.84
C ILE A 116 11.18 5.71 -4.76
N ILE A 117 11.08 4.46 -5.24
CA ILE A 117 12.09 3.89 -6.14
C ILE A 117 12.11 4.66 -7.47
N LEU A 118 10.93 4.97 -8.01
CA LEU A 118 10.80 5.74 -9.26
C LEU A 118 11.32 7.17 -9.09
N LEU A 119 10.98 7.83 -7.98
CA LEU A 119 11.47 9.17 -7.66
C LEU A 119 13.01 9.21 -7.70
N ILE A 120 13.67 8.28 -7.01
CA ILE A 120 15.13 8.23 -6.95
C ILE A 120 15.74 7.86 -8.31
N ARG A 121 15.06 7.01 -9.10
CA ARG A 121 15.54 6.56 -10.41
C ARG A 121 15.48 7.66 -11.47
N TYR A 122 14.43 8.49 -11.46
CA TYR A 122 14.17 9.49 -12.47
C TYR A 122 14.38 10.94 -11.99
N GLN A 123 15.04 11.12 -10.84
CA GLN A 123 15.26 12.44 -10.21
C GLN A 123 15.88 13.49 -11.15
N GLU A 124 16.78 13.08 -12.06
CA GLU A 124 17.46 13.98 -12.99
C GLU A 124 16.56 14.49 -14.13
N GLN A 125 15.41 13.82 -14.37
CA GLN A 125 14.49 14.14 -15.46
C GLN A 125 13.27 14.91 -15.00
N LEU A 126 13.12 15.13 -13.70
CA LEU A 126 11.92 15.67 -13.10
C LEU A 126 12.19 17.09 -12.57
N ASP A 127 11.21 17.98 -12.75
CA ASP A 127 11.21 19.32 -12.15
C ASP A 127 10.88 19.22 -10.65
N ILE A 128 11.73 19.82 -9.82
CA ILE A 128 11.73 19.68 -8.35
C ILE A 128 10.40 20.14 -7.73
N GLU A 129 9.88 21.29 -8.17
CA GLU A 129 8.63 21.84 -7.61
C GLU A 129 7.42 20.95 -7.94
N GLN A 130 7.37 20.44 -9.17
CA GLN A 130 6.32 19.54 -9.61
C GLN A 130 6.37 18.18 -8.87
N ILE A 131 7.55 17.65 -8.61
CA ILE A 131 7.74 16.39 -7.86
C ILE A 131 7.14 16.51 -6.47
N THR A 132 7.49 17.56 -5.73
CA THR A 132 7.04 17.75 -4.34
C THR A 132 5.52 17.81 -4.25
N THR A 133 4.91 18.60 -5.13
CA THR A 133 3.45 18.74 -5.19
C THR A 133 2.78 17.43 -5.61
N PHE A 134 3.30 16.75 -6.63
CA PHE A 134 2.73 15.49 -7.12
C PHE A 134 2.79 14.40 -6.06
N ILE A 135 3.95 14.20 -5.42
CA ILE A 135 4.12 13.12 -4.44
C ILE A 135 3.35 13.40 -3.15
N SER A 136 3.33 14.65 -2.67
CA SER A 136 2.51 15.00 -1.50
C SER A 136 1.03 14.78 -1.77
N SER A 137 0.54 15.17 -2.95
CA SER A 137 -0.84 14.89 -3.38
C SER A 137 -1.12 13.41 -3.50
N PHE A 138 -0.18 12.63 -4.04
CA PHE A 138 -0.30 11.18 -4.15
C PHE A 138 -0.38 10.51 -2.77
N MET A 139 0.46 10.90 -1.81
CA MET A 139 0.39 10.40 -0.43
C MET A 139 -0.96 10.75 0.22
N MET A 140 -1.49 11.94 -0.02
CA MET A 140 -2.82 12.34 0.47
C MET A 140 -3.95 11.52 -0.16
N ILE A 141 -3.86 11.19 -1.45
CA ILE A 141 -4.82 10.30 -2.12
C ILE A 141 -4.79 8.90 -1.47
N LEU A 142 -3.60 8.33 -1.24
CA LEU A 142 -3.48 7.04 -0.55
C LEU A 142 -4.07 7.11 0.86
N THR A 143 -3.83 8.20 1.59
CA THR A 143 -4.39 8.48 2.93
C THR A 143 -5.92 8.42 2.91
N VAL A 144 -6.54 9.15 1.98
CA VAL A 144 -8.00 9.18 1.82
C VAL A 144 -8.54 7.80 1.43
N CYS A 145 -7.87 7.09 0.51
CA CYS A 145 -8.25 5.73 0.09
C CYS A 145 -8.20 4.72 1.25
N MET A 146 -7.22 4.83 2.17
CA MET A 146 -7.12 3.94 3.35
C MET A 146 -8.27 4.15 4.33
N VAL A 147 -8.63 5.41 4.61
CA VAL A 147 -9.70 5.75 5.57
C VAL A 147 -11.09 5.60 4.94
N SER A 148 -11.20 5.63 3.62
CA SER A 148 -12.47 5.53 2.90
C SER A 148 -13.24 4.24 3.22
N THR A 149 -14.53 4.25 2.92
CA THR A 149 -15.42 3.07 3.01
C THR A 149 -15.52 2.30 1.69
N PHE A 150 -14.68 2.62 0.71
CA PHE A 150 -14.66 1.89 -0.55
C PHE A 150 -14.28 0.42 -0.34
N LYS A 151 -14.94 -0.45 -1.08
CA LYS A 151 -14.70 -1.90 -0.99
C LYS A 151 -13.61 -2.29 -1.98
N PHE A 152 -12.49 -2.82 -1.46
CA PHE A 152 -11.41 -3.37 -2.27
C PHE A 152 -11.46 -4.89 -2.31
N PRO A 153 -11.22 -5.53 -3.46
CA PRO A 153 -11.26 -6.99 -3.56
C PRO A 153 -10.12 -7.62 -2.75
N LYS A 154 -10.46 -8.61 -1.90
CA LYS A 154 -9.45 -9.45 -1.23
C LYS A 154 -8.77 -10.36 -2.24
N MET A 155 -7.45 -10.54 -2.10
CA MET A 155 -6.72 -11.62 -2.75
C MET A 155 -7.12 -12.95 -2.08
N MET A 156 -8.13 -13.60 -2.63
CA MET A 156 -8.65 -14.89 -2.14
C MET A 156 -8.86 -15.83 -3.32
N LYS A 157 -8.78 -17.13 -3.05
CA LYS A 157 -9.19 -18.15 -4.03
C LYS A 157 -10.65 -17.89 -4.40
N ARG A 158 -10.92 -17.66 -5.67
CA ARG A 158 -12.25 -17.49 -6.25
C ARG A 158 -12.60 -18.67 -7.14
N ASP A 159 -13.89 -18.84 -7.47
CA ASP A 159 -14.34 -19.94 -8.31
C ASP A 159 -13.87 -19.83 -9.79
N GLY A 160 -13.29 -18.69 -10.19
CA GLY A 160 -12.74 -18.46 -11.53
C GLY A 160 -11.25 -18.79 -11.64
N ILE A 161 -10.89 -19.78 -12.49
CA ILE A 161 -9.49 -20.15 -12.74
C ILE A 161 -8.67 -18.97 -13.29
N TYR A 162 -9.25 -18.14 -14.15
CA TYR A 162 -8.57 -16.98 -14.76
C TYR A 162 -8.15 -15.94 -13.71
N ILE A 163 -9.01 -15.66 -12.72
CA ILE A 163 -8.70 -14.69 -11.65
C ILE A 163 -7.60 -15.23 -10.75
N ASN A 164 -7.67 -16.50 -10.39
CA ASN A 164 -6.67 -17.15 -9.54
C ASN A 164 -5.31 -17.21 -10.25
N SER A 165 -5.29 -17.53 -11.56
CA SER A 165 -4.08 -17.54 -12.37
C SER A 165 -3.48 -16.14 -12.50
N PHE A 166 -4.32 -15.12 -12.71
CA PHE A 166 -3.89 -13.73 -12.78
C PHE A 166 -3.23 -13.28 -11.45
N GLN A 167 -3.84 -13.60 -10.31
CA GLN A 167 -3.27 -13.30 -8.99
C GLN A 167 -1.93 -14.00 -8.76
N ALA A 168 -1.83 -15.29 -9.13
CA ALA A 168 -0.60 -16.07 -8.98
C ALA A 168 0.53 -15.54 -9.87
N ILE A 169 0.24 -15.23 -11.14
CA ILE A 169 1.21 -14.66 -12.06
C ILE A 169 1.72 -13.32 -11.55
N ASN A 170 0.82 -12.43 -11.10
CA ASN A 170 1.22 -11.14 -10.54
C ASN A 170 2.10 -11.28 -9.31
N PHE A 171 1.80 -12.22 -8.43
CA PHE A 171 2.63 -12.50 -7.26
C PHE A 171 4.03 -12.99 -7.66
N ILE A 172 4.12 -13.94 -8.61
CA ILE A 172 5.40 -14.46 -9.12
C ILE A 172 6.21 -13.35 -9.78
N VAL A 173 5.59 -12.51 -10.62
CA VAL A 173 6.27 -11.38 -11.28
C VAL A 173 6.72 -10.35 -10.25
N SER A 174 5.93 -10.06 -9.23
CA SER A 174 6.32 -9.17 -8.14
C SER A 174 7.53 -9.70 -7.37
N CYS A 175 7.56 -11.01 -7.07
CA CYS A 175 8.73 -11.67 -6.47
C CYS A 175 9.97 -11.55 -7.37
N TYR A 176 9.82 -11.78 -8.68
CA TYR A 176 10.92 -11.63 -9.64
C TYR A 176 11.45 -10.20 -9.66
N CYS A 177 10.57 -9.19 -9.75
CA CYS A 177 10.96 -7.78 -9.73
C CYS A 177 11.67 -7.39 -8.41
N ALA A 178 11.21 -7.92 -7.28
CA ALA A 178 11.84 -7.66 -5.98
C ALA A 178 13.23 -8.31 -5.85
N VAL A 179 13.40 -9.55 -6.33
CA VAL A 179 14.70 -10.26 -6.33
C VAL A 179 15.71 -9.55 -7.21
N THR A 180 15.32 -9.23 -8.44
CA THR A 180 16.18 -8.59 -9.43
C THR A 180 16.36 -7.09 -9.19
N ARG A 181 15.54 -6.49 -8.31
CA ARG A 181 15.44 -5.03 -8.09
C ARG A 181 15.25 -4.26 -9.40
N SER A 182 14.47 -4.83 -10.31
CA SER A 182 14.24 -4.32 -11.65
C SER A 182 12.76 -4.04 -11.86
N TYR A 183 12.45 -3.22 -12.88
CA TYR A 183 11.10 -2.91 -13.33
C TYR A 183 10.16 -2.34 -12.26
N PRO A 184 10.56 -1.31 -11.48
CA PRO A 184 9.68 -0.67 -10.49
C PRO A 184 8.45 -0.04 -11.15
N GLU A 185 8.54 0.35 -12.42
CA GLU A 185 7.45 0.89 -13.23
C GLU A 185 6.30 -0.11 -13.37
N PHE A 186 6.64 -1.40 -13.54
CA PHE A 186 5.66 -2.47 -13.60
C PHE A 186 4.93 -2.63 -12.27
N LEU A 187 5.67 -2.68 -11.16
CA LEU A 187 5.08 -2.81 -9.83
C LEU A 187 4.17 -1.61 -9.49
N PHE A 188 4.60 -0.40 -9.82
CA PHE A 188 3.83 0.81 -9.60
C PHE A 188 2.55 0.84 -10.45
N SER A 189 2.67 0.54 -11.75
CA SER A 189 1.51 0.51 -12.66
C SER A 189 0.51 -0.57 -12.27
N MET A 190 0.98 -1.73 -11.80
CA MET A 190 0.14 -2.79 -11.27
C MET A 190 -0.58 -2.36 -9.99
N GLY A 191 0.12 -1.69 -9.08
CA GLY A 191 -0.48 -1.12 -7.87
C GLY A 191 -1.57 -0.09 -8.19
N LEU A 192 -1.31 0.81 -9.15
CA LEU A 192 -2.29 1.78 -9.64
C LEU A 192 -3.50 1.08 -10.30
N PHE A 193 -3.27 0.07 -11.12
CA PHE A 193 -4.34 -0.71 -11.72
C PHE A 193 -5.25 -1.35 -10.66
N LEU A 194 -4.66 -1.94 -9.61
CA LEU A 194 -5.42 -2.51 -8.50
C LEU A 194 -6.17 -1.44 -7.68
N LEU A 195 -5.57 -0.27 -7.48
CA LEU A 195 -6.22 0.86 -6.84
C LEU A 195 -7.46 1.31 -7.63
N ILE A 196 -7.30 1.57 -8.93
CA ILE A 196 -8.37 2.08 -9.80
C ILE A 196 -9.47 1.02 -9.99
N SER A 197 -9.10 -0.20 -10.33
CA SER A 197 -10.07 -1.30 -10.52
C SER A 197 -10.82 -1.63 -9.23
N GLY A 198 -10.12 -1.58 -8.09
CA GLY A 198 -10.71 -1.78 -6.78
C GLY A 198 -11.73 -0.70 -6.41
N THR A 199 -11.41 0.58 -6.65
CA THR A 199 -12.35 1.69 -6.41
C THR A 199 -13.58 1.60 -7.29
N ILE A 200 -13.41 1.29 -8.58
CA ILE A 200 -14.52 1.11 -9.54
C ILE A 200 -15.39 -0.08 -9.11
N ALA A 201 -14.80 -1.24 -8.87
CA ALA A 201 -15.54 -2.44 -8.45
C ALA A 201 -16.28 -2.21 -7.11
N GLY A 202 -15.66 -1.49 -6.16
CA GLY A 202 -16.27 -1.14 -4.89
C GLY A 202 -17.46 -0.18 -5.02
N PHE A 203 -17.43 0.72 -5.99
CA PHE A 203 -18.55 1.63 -6.28
C PHE A 203 -19.78 0.85 -6.78
N PHE A 204 -19.57 -0.06 -7.74
CA PHE A 204 -20.67 -0.91 -8.26
C PHE A 204 -21.22 -1.87 -7.21
N ALA A 205 -20.35 -2.48 -6.39
CA ALA A 205 -20.78 -3.37 -5.32
C ALA A 205 -21.62 -2.68 -4.23
N LYS A 206 -21.48 -1.37 -4.05
CA LYS A 206 -22.30 -0.56 -3.12
C LYS A 206 -23.70 -0.26 -3.70
N VAL A 207 -23.79 -0.12 -5.01
CA VAL A 207 -25.07 0.12 -5.71
C VAL A 207 -25.98 -1.11 -5.60
N ASP A 208 -25.44 -2.32 -5.78
CA ASP A 208 -26.22 -3.57 -5.70
C ASP A 208 -26.76 -3.89 -4.29
N GLN A 209 -26.22 -3.31 -3.24
CA GLN A 209 -26.72 -3.50 -1.86
C GLN A 209 -27.83 -2.52 -1.46
N ASN A 210 -28.05 -1.48 -2.26
CA ASN A 210 -29.09 -0.46 -2.02
C ASN A 210 -30.34 -0.68 -2.89
N ASN A 211 -30.36 -1.70 -3.75
CA ASN A 211 -31.54 -2.19 -4.52
C ASN A 211 -31.97 -3.54 -3.96
#